data_ef15beaf9ef8e11deb58bde19d7c20da
#
_entry.id   ef15beaf9ef8e11deb58bde19d7c20da
#
_cell.length_a   1.000
_cell.length_b   1.000
_cell.length_c   1.000
_cell.angle_alpha   90.00
_cell.angle_beta   90.00
_cell.angle_gamma   90.00
#
_symmetry.space_group_name_H-M   'P 1'
#
loop_
_entity.id
_entity.type
_entity.pdbx_description
1 polymer ?
#
loop_
_entity_poly.entity_id
_entity_poly.type
_entity_poly.pdbx_seq_one_letter_code
_entity_poly.pdbx_strand_id
1 'polypeptide(L)'
;LGRQALTGVTSGSKNVAIGRQSGRDVDDAEVAGGADLTTGDKNTYIGAHTQPSANSVSNETVIGYGATGKGANTVTIGNGDVTVFLASDDNEVDLGSSSVEFKDLYIDGTANLDAVDIDGGAVDGTAIGANSASTGAFTTVTASTSVDITGSAGLILENDETITNSTDGTVAITATNTVSYTHLRAHETL
;
A
#
# COMPACT_ATOMS: atom_id res chain seq x y z
N LEU A 1 -3.84 31.68 -17.17
CA LEU A 1 -4.92 31.95 -18.12
C LEU A 1 -4.51 31.44 -19.50
N GLY A 2 -5.34 30.62 -20.13
CA GLY A 2 -5.08 30.02 -21.43
C GLY A 2 -6.21 30.31 -22.42
N ARG A 3 -5.91 30.20 -23.70
CA ARG A 3 -6.93 30.33 -24.74
C ARG A 3 -8.02 29.26 -24.51
N GLN A 4 -9.29 29.67 -24.43
CA GLN A 4 -10.45 28.83 -24.24
C GLN A 4 -10.47 28.06 -22.91
N ALA A 5 -9.72 28.49 -21.88
CA ALA A 5 -9.87 27.93 -20.54
C ALA A 5 -11.28 28.20 -19.97
N LEU A 6 -11.97 27.21 -19.45
CA LEU A 6 -13.34 27.29 -18.86
C LEU A 6 -14.41 27.96 -19.75
N THR A 7 -14.27 27.92 -21.07
CA THR A 7 -15.26 28.58 -21.94
C THR A 7 -16.65 27.92 -21.92
N GLY A 8 -16.77 26.70 -21.41
CA GLY A 8 -18.04 26.01 -21.21
C GLY A 8 -18.80 26.42 -19.95
N VAL A 9 -18.17 27.12 -19.00
CA VAL A 9 -18.78 27.45 -17.70
C VAL A 9 -19.93 28.43 -17.86
N THR A 10 -21.11 28.05 -17.39
CA THR A 10 -22.34 28.85 -17.46
C THR A 10 -22.74 29.41 -16.10
N SER A 11 -22.65 28.63 -15.02
CA SER A 11 -23.03 29.05 -13.67
C SER A 11 -22.07 28.58 -12.57
N GLY A 12 -21.04 27.79 -12.92
CA GLY A 12 -20.03 27.34 -11.95
C GLY A 12 -19.16 28.49 -11.40
N SER A 13 -18.75 28.36 -10.14
CA SER A 13 -18.00 29.39 -9.42
C SER A 13 -16.75 28.85 -8.75
N LYS A 14 -15.80 29.77 -8.42
CA LYS A 14 -14.56 29.42 -7.70
C LYS A 14 -13.66 28.40 -8.41
N ASN A 15 -13.73 28.36 -9.74
CA ASN A 15 -12.92 27.48 -10.55
C ASN A 15 -11.64 28.18 -10.99
N VAL A 16 -10.53 27.42 -11.01
CA VAL A 16 -9.23 27.87 -11.52
C VAL A 16 -8.88 27.04 -12.75
N ALA A 17 -8.51 27.68 -13.85
CA ALA A 17 -7.99 26.99 -15.03
C ALA A 17 -6.80 27.74 -15.62
N ILE A 18 -5.70 27.04 -15.79
CA ILE A 18 -4.44 27.54 -16.32
C ILE A 18 -3.96 26.61 -17.43
N GLY A 19 -3.92 27.13 -18.65
CA GLY A 19 -3.54 26.35 -19.82
C GLY A 19 -4.56 26.48 -20.95
N ARG A 20 -4.12 26.20 -22.18
CA ARG A 20 -5.02 26.20 -23.33
C ARG A 20 -6.11 25.12 -23.15
N GLN A 21 -7.37 25.46 -23.33
CA GLN A 21 -8.51 24.56 -23.22
C GLN A 21 -8.57 23.79 -21.87
N SER A 22 -8.05 24.40 -20.82
CA SER A 22 -8.08 23.83 -19.48
C SER A 22 -9.51 23.85 -18.92
N GLY A 23 -9.94 22.76 -18.31
CA GLY A 23 -11.32 22.59 -17.78
C GLY A 23 -12.37 22.37 -18.88
N ARG A 24 -12.00 21.83 -20.02
CA ARG A 24 -12.87 21.56 -21.16
C ARG A 24 -12.67 20.17 -21.73
N ASP A 25 -13.72 19.64 -22.33
CA ASP A 25 -13.57 18.61 -23.34
C ASP A 25 -12.92 19.23 -24.60
N VAL A 26 -11.91 18.60 -25.09
CA VAL A 26 -11.29 18.99 -26.36
C VAL A 26 -11.78 17.98 -27.39
N ASP A 27 -12.46 18.49 -28.43
CA ASP A 27 -12.76 17.75 -29.65
C ASP A 27 -11.45 17.45 -30.44
N ASP A 28 -10.44 16.95 -29.72
CA ASP A 28 -9.13 16.62 -30.27
C ASP A 28 -8.92 15.12 -30.11
N ALA A 29 -8.63 14.43 -31.20
CA ALA A 29 -8.47 12.98 -31.21
C ALA A 29 -7.35 12.45 -30.28
N GLU A 30 -6.50 13.34 -29.75
CA GLU A 30 -5.41 13.00 -28.82
C GLU A 30 -5.87 12.84 -27.36
N VAL A 31 -7.01 13.42 -26.96
CA VAL A 31 -7.48 13.42 -25.56
C VAL A 31 -8.99 13.19 -25.52
N ALA A 32 -9.41 11.95 -25.67
CA ALA A 32 -10.83 11.59 -25.61
C ALA A 32 -11.28 11.23 -24.19
N GLY A 33 -12.51 11.59 -23.81
CA GLY A 33 -13.19 11.04 -22.65
C GLY A 33 -13.44 11.97 -21.45
N GLY A 34 -13.21 13.26 -21.60
CA GLY A 34 -13.59 14.26 -20.60
C GLY A 34 -14.95 14.92 -20.86
N ALA A 35 -15.25 15.97 -20.13
CA ALA A 35 -16.43 16.80 -20.28
C ALA A 35 -16.04 18.29 -20.27
N ASP A 36 -16.92 19.16 -20.80
CA ASP A 36 -16.83 20.60 -20.52
C ASP A 36 -17.34 20.85 -19.09
N LEU A 37 -16.60 21.58 -18.29
CA LEU A 37 -17.14 22.10 -17.04
C LEU A 37 -18.19 23.15 -17.34
N THR A 38 -19.41 22.97 -16.85
CA THR A 38 -20.51 23.93 -17.10
C THR A 38 -21.06 24.55 -15.82
N THR A 39 -21.30 23.76 -14.78
CA THR A 39 -21.96 24.21 -13.54
C THR A 39 -21.21 23.84 -12.26
N GLY A 40 -20.09 23.11 -12.35
CA GLY A 40 -19.31 22.69 -11.20
C GLY A 40 -18.56 23.82 -10.50
N ASP A 41 -18.33 23.67 -9.22
CA ASP A 41 -17.69 24.68 -8.36
C ASP A 41 -16.36 24.18 -7.75
N LYS A 42 -15.47 25.13 -7.41
CA LYS A 42 -14.25 24.88 -6.63
C LYS A 42 -13.26 23.91 -7.29
N ASN A 43 -13.25 23.86 -8.61
CA ASN A 43 -12.34 22.97 -9.34
C ASN A 43 -11.03 23.69 -9.69
N THR A 44 -9.96 22.91 -9.82
CA THR A 44 -8.64 23.40 -10.23
C THR A 44 -8.11 22.58 -11.40
N TYR A 45 -7.89 23.20 -12.53
CA TYR A 45 -7.37 22.60 -13.76
C TYR A 45 -6.08 23.32 -14.18
N ILE A 46 -4.95 22.66 -14.08
CA ILE A 46 -3.63 23.22 -14.42
C ILE A 46 -2.94 22.34 -15.46
N GLY A 47 -2.78 22.87 -16.65
CA GLY A 47 -2.21 22.20 -17.81
C GLY A 47 -3.06 22.40 -19.06
N ALA A 48 -2.46 22.37 -20.22
CA ALA A 48 -3.24 22.43 -21.45
C ALA A 48 -4.05 21.14 -21.62
N HIS A 49 -5.28 21.27 -22.11
CA HIS A 49 -6.20 20.16 -22.37
C HIS A 49 -6.56 19.32 -21.13
N THR A 50 -6.47 19.88 -19.92
CA THR A 50 -7.03 19.22 -18.73
C THR A 50 -8.54 19.15 -18.82
N GLN A 51 -9.11 18.00 -18.50
CA GLN A 51 -10.55 17.73 -18.67
C GLN A 51 -11.21 17.41 -17.32
N PRO A 52 -12.41 17.98 -17.05
CA PRO A 52 -13.27 17.53 -15.95
C PRO A 52 -13.77 16.11 -16.18
N SER A 53 -14.04 15.41 -15.08
CA SER A 53 -14.72 14.10 -15.12
C SER A 53 -16.20 14.20 -15.51
N ALA A 54 -16.84 15.35 -15.27
CA ALA A 54 -18.25 15.65 -15.61
C ALA A 54 -18.49 17.15 -15.66
N ASN A 55 -19.56 17.56 -16.36
CA ASN A 55 -19.92 18.98 -16.53
C ASN A 55 -20.29 19.70 -15.20
N SER A 56 -20.74 18.98 -14.20
CA SER A 56 -21.18 19.52 -12.90
C SER A 56 -20.29 19.09 -11.73
N VAL A 57 -19.09 18.53 -12.02
CA VAL A 57 -18.17 18.09 -10.99
C VAL A 57 -17.72 19.25 -10.10
N SER A 58 -17.57 19.02 -8.81
CA SER A 58 -17.11 20.02 -7.86
C SER A 58 -16.01 19.49 -6.96
N ASN A 59 -15.09 20.38 -6.58
CA ASN A 59 -13.93 20.07 -5.74
C ASN A 59 -13.01 19.02 -6.37
N GLU A 60 -12.78 19.12 -7.67
CA GLU A 60 -11.86 18.30 -8.44
C GLU A 60 -10.57 19.07 -8.76
N THR A 61 -9.43 18.47 -8.56
CA THR A 61 -8.13 19.03 -8.97
C THR A 61 -7.50 18.15 -10.03
N VAL A 62 -7.13 18.73 -11.18
CA VAL A 62 -6.50 18.02 -12.30
C VAL A 62 -5.27 18.78 -12.74
N ILE A 63 -4.13 18.13 -12.71
CA ILE A 63 -2.82 18.75 -13.03
C ILE A 63 -2.10 17.90 -14.08
N GLY A 64 -1.68 18.53 -15.18
CA GLY A 64 -0.88 17.89 -16.22
C GLY A 64 -1.51 18.05 -17.62
N TYR A 65 -0.69 17.97 -18.66
CA TYR A 65 -1.16 18.00 -20.04
C TYR A 65 -2.11 16.84 -20.33
N GLY A 66 -3.28 17.10 -20.86
CA GLY A 66 -4.26 16.08 -21.24
C GLY A 66 -4.77 15.22 -20.08
N ALA A 67 -4.55 15.64 -18.84
CA ALA A 67 -5.04 14.90 -17.69
C ALA A 67 -6.56 15.01 -17.58
N THR A 68 -7.23 13.90 -17.26
CA THR A 68 -8.69 13.82 -17.09
C THR A 68 -9.03 13.54 -15.62
N GLY A 69 -9.96 14.30 -15.07
CA GLY A 69 -10.46 14.14 -13.72
C GLY A 69 -11.10 12.78 -13.45
N LYS A 70 -11.19 12.41 -12.19
CA LYS A 70 -11.70 11.09 -11.74
C LYS A 70 -12.94 11.19 -10.84
N GLY A 71 -13.47 12.39 -10.66
CA GLY A 71 -14.67 12.63 -9.90
C GLY A 71 -14.53 13.72 -8.84
N ALA A 72 -15.65 14.05 -8.21
CA ALA A 72 -15.67 15.05 -7.15
C ALA A 72 -14.80 14.64 -5.95
N ASN A 73 -14.16 15.62 -5.30
CA ASN A 73 -13.27 15.44 -4.16
C ASN A 73 -12.01 14.61 -4.47
N THR A 74 -11.51 14.66 -5.70
CA THR A 74 -10.30 13.94 -6.12
C THR A 74 -9.19 14.92 -6.55
N VAL A 75 -7.96 14.44 -6.46
CA VAL A 75 -6.78 15.06 -7.07
C VAL A 75 -6.20 14.09 -8.08
N THR A 76 -6.10 14.48 -9.34
CA THR A 76 -5.48 13.73 -10.43
C THR A 76 -4.24 14.48 -10.91
N ILE A 77 -3.10 13.81 -10.92
CA ILE A 77 -1.83 14.37 -11.39
C ILE A 77 -1.31 13.49 -12.53
N GLY A 78 -1.17 14.09 -13.72
CA GLY A 78 -0.70 13.41 -14.92
C GLY A 78 -1.81 12.73 -15.72
N ASN A 79 -1.44 12.29 -16.92
CA ASN A 79 -2.25 11.51 -17.86
C ASN A 79 -1.77 10.06 -17.94
N GLY A 80 -2.27 9.29 -18.91
CA GLY A 80 -1.88 7.88 -19.11
C GLY A 80 -0.43 7.62 -19.50
N ASP A 81 0.31 8.67 -19.90
CA ASP A 81 1.72 8.57 -20.30
C ASP A 81 2.69 8.78 -19.12
N VAL A 82 2.18 9.24 -17.97
CA VAL A 82 3.00 9.41 -16.76
C VAL A 82 3.29 8.04 -16.15
N THR A 83 4.56 7.64 -16.20
CA THR A 83 5.02 6.33 -15.71
C THR A 83 5.66 6.38 -14.34
N VAL A 84 6.09 7.56 -13.86
CA VAL A 84 6.76 7.74 -12.57
C VAL A 84 6.32 9.05 -11.91
N PHE A 85 6.01 8.97 -10.63
CA PHE A 85 5.82 10.14 -9.77
C PHE A 85 6.98 10.18 -8.77
N LEU A 86 7.86 11.18 -8.91
CA LEU A 86 9.09 11.27 -8.14
C LEU A 86 8.98 12.29 -7.01
N ALA A 87 9.61 12.00 -5.89
CA ALA A 87 9.97 13.00 -4.90
C ALA A 87 11.03 13.97 -5.46
N SER A 88 11.18 15.14 -4.87
CA SER A 88 12.16 16.14 -5.33
C SER A 88 13.60 15.79 -4.97
N ASP A 89 13.81 14.98 -3.94
CA ASP A 89 15.11 14.54 -3.48
C ASP A 89 15.01 13.15 -2.84
N ASP A 90 16.15 12.46 -2.74
CA ASP A 90 16.25 11.12 -2.18
C ASP A 90 16.25 11.16 -0.65
N ASN A 91 15.40 10.35 -0.02
CA ASN A 91 15.29 10.19 1.43
C ASN A 91 15.01 11.49 2.22
N GLU A 92 14.36 12.47 1.59
CA GLU A 92 14.05 13.77 2.23
C GLU A 92 12.56 14.15 2.19
N VAL A 93 11.74 13.43 1.40
CA VAL A 93 10.33 13.80 1.20
C VAL A 93 9.39 12.76 1.76
N ASP A 94 8.66 13.13 2.80
CA ASP A 94 7.64 12.29 3.39
C ASP A 94 6.33 12.29 2.59
N LEU A 95 5.62 11.18 2.59
CA LEU A 95 4.24 11.08 2.16
C LEU A 95 3.32 11.10 3.40
N GLY A 96 2.80 12.27 3.74
CA GLY A 96 2.08 12.49 5.00
C GLY A 96 2.99 12.98 6.13
N SER A 97 2.46 12.99 7.34
CA SER A 97 3.20 13.37 8.55
C SER A 97 2.57 12.69 9.77
N SER A 98 3.24 12.73 10.93
CA SER A 98 2.73 12.16 12.18
C SER A 98 1.42 12.78 12.72
N SER A 99 0.95 13.86 12.12
CA SER A 99 -0.29 14.55 12.51
C SER A 99 -1.33 14.61 11.40
N VAL A 100 -0.92 14.37 10.16
CA VAL A 100 -1.81 14.32 8.97
C VAL A 100 -1.40 13.11 8.12
N GLU A 101 -2.08 12.01 8.33
CA GLU A 101 -1.78 10.71 7.75
C GLU A 101 -2.70 10.40 6.55
N PHE A 102 -2.22 9.55 5.65
CA PHE A 102 -3.09 8.93 4.65
C PHE A 102 -3.90 7.81 5.30
N LYS A 103 -5.19 7.77 5.00
CA LYS A 103 -6.08 6.73 5.53
C LYS A 103 -5.72 5.34 5.02
N ASP A 104 -5.56 5.23 3.71
CA ASP A 104 -5.31 3.95 3.03
C ASP A 104 -4.26 4.15 1.93
N LEU A 105 -3.45 3.13 1.67
CA LEU A 105 -2.49 3.06 0.56
C LEU A 105 -2.83 1.85 -0.32
N TYR A 106 -3.22 2.08 -1.58
CA TYR A 106 -3.53 1.04 -2.56
C TYR A 106 -2.41 0.93 -3.59
N ILE A 107 -1.73 -0.20 -3.65
CA ILE A 107 -0.69 -0.52 -4.64
C ILE A 107 -1.03 -1.82 -5.33
N ASP A 108 -1.25 -1.77 -6.65
CA ASP A 108 -1.56 -2.95 -7.48
C ASP A 108 -0.31 -3.75 -7.87
N GLY A 109 0.86 -3.20 -7.69
CA GLY A 109 2.14 -3.83 -7.98
C GLY A 109 2.97 -4.13 -6.74
N THR A 110 4.28 -4.06 -6.88
CA THR A 110 5.24 -4.27 -5.79
C THR A 110 5.52 -2.96 -5.05
N ALA A 111 5.39 -2.97 -3.72
CA ALA A 111 5.93 -1.92 -2.87
C ALA A 111 7.36 -2.29 -2.44
N ASN A 112 8.36 -1.51 -2.90
CA ASN A 112 9.75 -1.64 -2.44
C ASN A 112 9.95 -0.70 -1.25
N LEU A 113 10.16 -1.26 -0.08
CA LEU A 113 10.29 -0.53 1.18
C LEU A 113 11.60 -0.97 1.86
N ASP A 114 12.49 -0.04 2.11
CA ASP A 114 13.79 -0.32 2.77
C ASP A 114 13.59 -0.67 4.25
N ALA A 115 12.58 -0.10 4.88
CA ALA A 115 12.16 -0.45 6.23
C ALA A 115 10.63 -0.42 6.35
N VAL A 116 10.08 -1.31 7.15
CA VAL A 116 8.65 -1.35 7.47
C VAL A 116 8.48 -1.42 8.97
N ASP A 117 7.78 -0.46 9.54
CA ASP A 117 7.31 -0.48 10.92
C ASP A 117 5.79 -0.67 10.92
N ILE A 118 5.30 -1.70 11.61
CA ILE A 118 3.88 -2.03 11.68
C ILE A 118 3.47 -2.02 13.16
N ASP A 119 2.97 -0.89 13.63
CA ASP A 119 2.53 -0.72 15.03
C ASP A 119 1.28 -1.54 15.39
N GLY A 120 0.54 -1.96 14.38
CA GLY A 120 -0.66 -2.79 14.55
C GLY A 120 -1.16 -3.36 13.23
N GLY A 121 -2.06 -4.33 13.30
CA GLY A 121 -2.63 -4.97 12.11
C GLY A 121 -2.13 -6.39 11.87
N ALA A 122 -2.40 -6.92 10.70
CA ALA A 122 -2.03 -8.25 10.27
C ALA A 122 -1.22 -8.22 8.96
N VAL A 123 -0.36 -9.23 8.79
CA VAL A 123 0.28 -9.52 7.50
C VAL A 123 -0.33 -10.83 7.00
N ASP A 124 -1.31 -10.72 6.11
CA ASP A 124 -2.09 -11.84 5.62
C ASP A 124 -1.65 -12.29 4.23
N GLY A 125 -1.67 -13.60 4.00
CA GLY A 125 -1.47 -14.21 2.68
C GLY A 125 -0.08 -14.00 2.07
N THR A 126 0.91 -13.60 2.87
CA THR A 126 2.24 -13.28 2.37
C THR A 126 3.33 -14.14 3.00
N ALA A 127 4.36 -14.49 2.23
CA ALA A 127 5.56 -15.14 2.76
C ALA A 127 6.47 -14.10 3.42
N ILE A 128 6.84 -14.30 4.69
CA ILE A 128 7.74 -13.42 5.43
C ILE A 128 9.16 -14.00 5.32
N GLY A 129 10.10 -13.21 4.79
CA GLY A 129 11.50 -13.63 4.62
C GLY A 129 11.73 -14.67 3.52
N ALA A 130 10.95 -14.64 2.43
CA ALA A 130 11.02 -15.65 1.37
C ALA A 130 12.36 -15.76 0.64
N ASN A 131 13.08 -14.65 0.46
CA ASN A 131 14.35 -14.62 -0.28
C ASN A 131 15.57 -14.58 0.63
N SER A 132 15.50 -13.87 1.73
CA SER A 132 16.61 -13.73 2.67
C SER A 132 16.02 -13.56 4.08
N ALA A 133 15.90 -14.67 4.78
CA ALA A 133 15.39 -14.66 6.15
C ALA A 133 16.44 -14.02 7.09
N SER A 134 15.95 -13.21 8.03
CA SER A 134 16.72 -12.67 9.14
C SER A 134 16.08 -13.13 10.46
N THR A 135 16.57 -12.62 11.59
CA THR A 135 16.02 -12.97 12.90
C THR A 135 14.63 -12.39 13.08
N GLY A 136 13.67 -13.23 13.45
CA GLY A 136 12.34 -12.82 13.91
C GLY A 136 12.25 -12.97 15.43
N ALA A 137 11.86 -11.93 16.16
CA ALA A 137 11.56 -11.99 17.59
C ALA A 137 10.05 -12.00 17.78
N PHE A 138 9.54 -13.03 18.45
CA PHE A 138 8.11 -13.20 18.70
C PHE A 138 7.89 -13.45 20.19
N THR A 139 6.89 -12.80 20.78
CA THR A 139 6.44 -13.13 22.15
C THR A 139 5.68 -14.45 22.19
N THR A 140 4.98 -14.76 21.11
CA THR A 140 4.23 -16.04 20.95
C THR A 140 4.17 -16.39 19.46
N VAL A 141 4.37 -17.65 19.13
CA VAL A 141 4.10 -18.22 17.80
C VAL A 141 2.93 -19.18 17.93
N THR A 142 1.82 -18.90 17.26
CA THR A 142 0.67 -19.81 17.19
C THR A 142 0.52 -20.29 15.75
N ALA A 143 0.57 -21.58 15.53
CA ALA A 143 0.36 -22.20 14.23
C ALA A 143 -0.89 -23.10 14.28
N SER A 144 -1.81 -22.92 13.33
CA SER A 144 -3.03 -23.74 13.24
C SER A 144 -2.79 -25.13 12.68
N THR A 145 -1.68 -25.36 11.97
CA THR A 145 -1.35 -26.64 11.34
C THR A 145 -0.01 -27.18 11.83
N SER A 146 1.08 -26.49 11.55
CA SER A 146 2.42 -26.94 11.92
C SER A 146 3.41 -25.78 11.97
N VAL A 147 4.47 -25.92 12.75
CA VAL A 147 5.71 -25.15 12.64
C VAL A 147 6.77 -26.08 12.05
N ASP A 148 7.22 -25.82 10.82
CA ASP A 148 8.25 -26.60 10.13
C ASP A 148 9.61 -25.93 10.31
N ILE A 149 10.55 -26.61 10.95
CA ILE A 149 11.91 -26.13 11.23
C ILE A 149 12.88 -26.98 10.41
N THR A 150 13.21 -26.51 9.20
CA THR A 150 14.03 -27.25 8.23
C THR A 150 15.53 -26.97 8.31
N GLY A 151 15.97 -26.04 9.16
CA GLY A 151 17.38 -25.73 9.36
C GLY A 151 18.15 -26.84 10.05
N SER A 152 19.44 -27.01 9.72
CA SER A 152 20.30 -28.04 10.30
C SER A 152 20.52 -27.92 11.82
N ALA A 153 20.30 -26.72 12.39
CA ALA A 153 20.39 -26.48 13.83
C ALA A 153 19.13 -26.94 14.59
N GLY A 154 17.99 -27.12 13.90
CA GLY A 154 16.73 -27.54 14.52
C GLY A 154 16.17 -26.50 15.48
N LEU A 155 15.42 -26.96 16.49
CA LEU A 155 14.91 -26.15 17.59
C LEU A 155 15.97 -26.06 18.70
N ILE A 156 16.44 -24.85 18.98
CA ILE A 156 17.38 -24.57 20.08
C ILE A 156 16.58 -23.93 21.21
N LEU A 157 16.61 -24.55 22.39
CA LEU A 157 16.04 -24.02 23.62
C LEU A 157 17.22 -23.59 24.52
N GLU A 158 17.19 -22.36 25.02
CA GLU A 158 18.25 -21.82 25.90
C GLU A 158 17.66 -21.51 27.28
N ASN A 159 18.30 -22.03 28.34
CA ASN A 159 17.98 -21.84 29.75
C ASN A 159 16.54 -22.27 30.15
N ASP A 160 16.44 -23.18 31.10
CA ASP A 160 15.18 -23.72 31.62
C ASP A 160 14.24 -24.30 30.52
N GLU A 161 14.80 -25.14 29.66
CA GLU A 161 14.12 -25.72 28.50
C GLU A 161 12.86 -26.48 28.90
N THR A 162 11.75 -26.19 28.22
CA THR A 162 10.49 -26.85 28.49
C THR A 162 9.75 -27.18 27.20
N ILE A 163 9.50 -28.42 26.93
CA ILE A 163 8.49 -28.88 25.99
C ILE A 163 7.38 -29.51 26.81
N THR A 164 6.30 -28.78 27.04
CA THR A 164 5.18 -29.23 27.86
C THR A 164 3.92 -29.45 27.06
N ASN A 165 3.17 -30.49 27.39
CA ASN A 165 1.78 -30.68 27.05
C ASN A 165 0.97 -30.80 28.34
N SER A 166 0.30 -29.72 28.75
CA SER A 166 -0.22 -29.57 30.10
C SER A 166 -1.60 -30.19 30.34
N THR A 167 -2.32 -30.63 29.31
CA THR A 167 -3.74 -30.95 29.51
C THR A 167 -4.15 -32.35 29.09
N ASP A 168 -3.63 -32.89 28.05
CA ASP A 168 -3.86 -34.27 27.57
C ASP A 168 -3.09 -34.51 26.27
N GLY A 169 -2.41 -35.63 26.19
CA GLY A 169 -1.76 -36.02 24.95
C GLY A 169 -0.30 -36.41 25.11
N THR A 170 0.29 -36.82 24.05
CA THR A 170 1.63 -37.35 23.97
C THR A 170 2.56 -36.36 23.22
N VAL A 171 3.66 -35.97 23.82
CA VAL A 171 4.79 -35.41 23.05
C VAL A 171 5.52 -36.58 22.39
N ALA A 172 5.23 -36.83 21.13
CA ALA A 172 5.90 -37.87 20.36
C ALA A 172 7.15 -37.30 19.69
N ILE A 173 8.32 -37.80 20.04
CA ILE A 173 9.57 -37.52 19.30
C ILE A 173 9.84 -38.74 18.43
N THR A 174 9.53 -38.64 17.14
CA THR A 174 9.72 -39.71 16.17
C THR A 174 10.95 -39.39 15.29
N ALA A 175 11.92 -40.28 15.29
CA ALA A 175 13.10 -40.17 14.45
C ALA A 175 13.28 -41.43 13.60
N THR A 176 13.71 -41.24 12.34
CA THR A 176 14.07 -42.36 11.44
C THR A 176 15.43 -42.97 11.83
N ASN A 177 16.23 -42.21 12.58
CA ASN A 177 17.55 -42.61 13.06
C ASN A 177 17.63 -42.44 14.59
N THR A 178 18.76 -42.82 15.19
CA THR A 178 18.98 -42.89 16.61
C THR A 178 18.60 -41.64 17.40
N VAL A 179 17.71 -41.77 18.37
CA VAL A 179 17.48 -40.76 19.42
C VAL A 179 18.48 -41.01 20.54
N SER A 180 19.34 -40.07 20.89
CA SER A 180 20.28 -40.17 21.98
C SER A 180 19.73 -39.45 23.22
N TYR A 181 19.47 -40.20 24.29
CA TYR A 181 19.08 -39.65 25.59
C TYR A 181 20.31 -39.64 26.50
N THR A 182 20.76 -38.49 26.96
CA THR A 182 21.89 -38.40 27.89
C THR A 182 21.46 -38.47 29.36
N HIS A 183 20.19 -38.22 29.68
CA HIS A 183 19.63 -38.36 31.05
C HIS A 183 18.18 -38.83 31.05
N LEU A 184 17.96 -40.12 31.19
CA LEU A 184 16.69 -40.67 31.61
C LEU A 184 16.81 -41.04 33.11
N ARG A 185 16.17 -40.29 34.01
CA ARG A 185 15.89 -40.79 35.36
C ARG A 185 14.53 -41.47 35.32
N ALA A 186 14.55 -42.78 35.28
CA ALA A 186 13.37 -43.55 35.64
C ALA A 186 13.18 -43.42 37.15
N HIS A 187 12.09 -42.79 37.58
CA HIS A 187 11.65 -42.90 38.96
C HIS A 187 10.82 -44.18 39.05
N GLU A 188 11.43 -45.28 39.51
CA GLU A 188 10.71 -46.45 39.90
C GLU A 188 9.97 -46.11 41.20
N THR A 189 8.66 -46.05 41.15
CA THR A 189 7.79 -46.14 42.36
C THR A 189 7.64 -47.58 42.72
N LEU A 190 8.22 -47.98 43.87
CA LEU A 190 7.89 -49.20 44.58
C LEU A 190 6.47 -49.14 45.12
#